data_2d3e0798acac38d2d0e6e6a3cd296d24
#
_entry.id   2d3e0798acac38d2d0e6e6a3cd296d24
#
_cell.length_a   1.000
_cell.length_b   1.000
_cell.length_c   1.000
_cell.angle_alpha   90.00
_cell.angle_beta   90.00
_cell.angle_gamma   90.00
#
_symmetry.space_group_name_H-M   'P 1'
#
loop_
_entity.id
_entity.type
_entity.pdbx_description
1 polymer ?
#
loop_
_entity_poly.entity_id
_entity_poly.type
_entity_poly.pdbx_seq_one_letter_code
_entity_poly.pdbx_strand_id
1 'polypeptide(L)'
;MKRIDFEHGSIPSNILNAAIPMLVAQLLSLLYNIIDRIYIARIPHIGTTALGAVGLCFPIIVIITAFSNLFGSGGAPLFSIRRGENNSRKASEIMNTSYTMVCGGAIVLMVIGFLFARPILRLFGASESALVYAYPYLIIYLVGTLPSMISTGMNSFINAQGYAMTGMTSVAIGAVANCILDPLFIFVLQLGIRGAAIATVISQALSAIFVLYFLKKRAEFKVRLLSRTELATCRENAKNIVSLGTAGFIMQLTNSLVSICCNNVLSVTGGDIYISVMTIISSVRQLVETPIYAMNEGSSPILSYNYGARRPKRVKQAIGTMAVMIFVYTAAMWSVIIVAPHFLIGIFSSDSELIKDAVPALKLYFAAFIFMDLQYIGQTTFKSLNKKKQAIFFSLLRKVFIVVPLTYLLPYALGMGTRGVFMAEPVSNVIGGSLCFLTMLAIVIPELNHMEKQK
;
A
#
# COMPACT_ATOMS: atom_id res chain seq x y z
N MET A 1 10.82 -18.30 16.06
CA MET A 1 10.25 -16.97 15.81
C MET A 1 9.02 -16.79 16.70
N LYS A 2 8.99 -15.68 17.47
CA LYS A 2 7.90 -15.44 18.43
C LYS A 2 6.61 -15.10 17.67
N ARG A 3 5.53 -15.83 17.94
CA ARG A 3 4.21 -15.58 17.39
C ARG A 3 3.46 -14.63 18.32
N ILE A 4 2.71 -13.69 17.75
CA ILE A 4 1.84 -12.78 18.49
C ILE A 4 0.58 -13.56 18.91
N ASP A 5 0.24 -13.52 20.18
CA ASP A 5 -1.00 -14.11 20.70
C ASP A 5 -2.13 -13.09 20.63
N PHE A 6 -2.99 -13.23 19.62
CA PHE A 6 -4.14 -12.34 19.43
C PHE A 6 -5.25 -12.57 20.46
N GLU A 7 -5.20 -13.72 21.15
CA GLU A 7 -6.26 -14.16 22.04
C GLU A 7 -6.11 -13.64 23.48
N HIS A 8 -4.91 -13.77 24.07
CA HIS A 8 -4.69 -13.49 25.50
C HIS A 8 -3.80 -12.30 25.76
N GLY A 9 -2.90 -11.94 24.84
CA GLY A 9 -1.95 -10.87 25.01
C GLY A 9 -2.60 -9.49 25.21
N SER A 10 -1.83 -8.55 25.78
CA SER A 10 -2.21 -7.14 25.86
C SER A 10 -2.41 -6.55 24.47
N ILE A 11 -3.53 -5.88 24.22
CA ILE A 11 -3.86 -5.31 22.91
C ILE A 11 -2.81 -4.28 22.44
N PRO A 12 -2.37 -3.31 23.28
CA PRO A 12 -1.33 -2.37 22.88
C PRO A 12 -0.02 -3.06 22.50
N SER A 13 0.44 -4.03 23.29
CA SER A 13 1.64 -4.81 23.01
C SER A 13 1.52 -5.60 21.70
N ASN A 14 0.37 -6.21 21.46
CA ASN A 14 0.12 -6.99 20.24
C ASN A 14 0.15 -6.09 19.00
N ILE A 15 -0.47 -4.90 19.07
CA ILE A 15 -0.45 -3.93 17.97
C ILE A 15 0.99 -3.46 17.71
N LEU A 16 1.74 -3.08 18.72
CA LEU A 16 3.14 -2.65 18.56
C LEU A 16 4.04 -3.76 18.01
N ASN A 17 3.91 -4.98 18.54
CA ASN A 17 4.68 -6.13 18.07
C ASN A 17 4.36 -6.52 16.62
N ALA A 18 3.17 -6.17 16.11
CA ALA A 18 2.81 -6.33 14.71
C ALA A 18 3.25 -5.12 13.87
N ALA A 19 2.99 -3.91 14.34
CA ALA A 19 3.22 -2.67 13.60
C ALA A 19 4.71 -2.34 13.41
N ILE A 20 5.56 -2.54 14.43
CA ILE A 20 6.99 -2.22 14.34
C ILE A 20 7.69 -3.01 13.23
N PRO A 21 7.56 -4.36 13.14
CA PRO A 21 8.15 -5.09 12.01
C PRO A 21 7.58 -4.66 10.66
N MET A 22 6.28 -4.35 10.57
CA MET A 22 5.69 -3.86 9.34
C MET A 22 6.21 -2.48 8.95
N LEU A 23 6.41 -1.58 9.91
CA LEU A 23 7.04 -0.28 9.68
C LEU A 23 8.47 -0.44 9.14
N VAL A 24 9.27 -1.29 9.78
CA VAL A 24 10.63 -1.57 9.31
C VAL A 24 10.63 -2.14 7.89
N ALA A 25 9.72 -3.07 7.59
CA ALA A 25 9.57 -3.63 6.25
C ALA A 25 9.23 -2.55 5.20
N GLN A 26 8.32 -1.64 5.52
CA GLN A 26 7.93 -0.54 4.62
C GLN A 26 9.07 0.47 4.42
N LEU A 27 9.79 0.81 5.48
CA LEU A 27 10.98 1.69 5.39
C LEU A 27 12.09 1.05 4.56
N LEU A 28 12.36 -0.25 4.74
CA LEU A 28 13.30 -0.99 3.90
C LEU A 28 12.86 -0.99 2.43
N SER A 29 11.57 -1.16 2.16
CA SER A 29 11.03 -1.09 0.79
C SER A 29 11.20 0.29 0.16
N LEU A 30 11.00 1.36 0.92
CA LEU A 30 11.25 2.73 0.44
C LEU A 30 12.73 2.95 0.15
N LEU A 31 13.59 2.52 1.06
CA LEU A 31 15.04 2.68 0.95
C LEU A 31 15.59 1.96 -0.29
N TYR A 32 15.25 0.69 -0.47
CA TYR A 32 15.76 -0.04 -1.64
C TYR A 32 15.24 0.55 -2.96
N ASN A 33 14.00 1.02 -3.03
CA ASN A 33 13.48 1.70 -4.22
C ASN A 33 14.25 2.99 -4.56
N ILE A 34 14.67 3.74 -3.52
CA ILE A 34 15.50 4.95 -3.72
C ILE A 34 16.91 4.55 -4.20
N ILE A 35 17.51 3.54 -3.58
CA ILE A 35 18.85 3.06 -3.92
C ILE A 35 18.89 2.53 -5.36
N ASP A 36 17.91 1.72 -5.76
CA ASP A 36 17.76 1.22 -7.13
C ASP A 36 17.73 2.36 -8.15
N ARG A 37 16.92 3.39 -7.91
CA ARG A 37 16.86 4.58 -8.78
C ARG A 37 18.18 5.34 -8.82
N ILE A 38 18.92 5.42 -7.72
CA ILE A 38 20.24 6.04 -7.67
C ILE A 38 21.23 5.27 -8.55
N TYR A 39 21.23 3.94 -8.49
CA TYR A 39 22.09 3.12 -9.33
C TYR A 39 21.72 3.25 -10.80
N ILE A 40 20.43 3.22 -11.15
CA ILE A 40 19.96 3.42 -12.53
C ILE A 40 20.37 4.79 -13.07
N ALA A 41 20.22 5.86 -12.26
CA ALA A 41 20.60 7.21 -12.65
C ALA A 41 22.11 7.37 -12.88
N ARG A 42 22.94 6.51 -12.29
CA ARG A 42 24.40 6.50 -12.43
C ARG A 42 24.94 5.60 -13.54
N ILE A 43 24.07 4.99 -14.35
CA ILE A 43 24.51 4.19 -15.50
C ILE A 43 25.23 5.14 -16.50
N PRO A 44 26.50 4.83 -16.87
CA PRO A 44 27.28 5.68 -17.78
C PRO A 44 26.53 5.94 -19.10
N HIS A 45 26.58 7.17 -19.58
CA HIS A 45 26.01 7.66 -20.83
C HIS A 45 24.49 7.63 -20.98
N ILE A 46 23.74 6.83 -20.19
CA ILE A 46 22.30 6.64 -20.36
C ILE A 46 21.48 6.85 -19.08
N GLY A 47 22.10 7.22 -17.95
CA GLY A 47 21.44 7.22 -16.62
C GLY A 47 20.12 7.99 -16.58
N THR A 48 20.08 9.21 -17.11
CA THR A 48 18.86 10.03 -17.16
C THR A 48 17.76 9.39 -18.02
N THR A 49 18.14 8.87 -19.20
CA THR A 49 17.22 8.20 -20.13
C THR A 49 16.72 6.88 -19.55
N ALA A 50 17.61 6.12 -18.89
CA ALA A 50 17.27 4.87 -18.21
C ALA A 50 16.29 5.11 -17.04
N LEU A 51 16.52 6.14 -16.24
CA LEU A 51 15.62 6.52 -15.15
C LEU A 51 14.22 6.90 -15.66
N GLY A 52 14.16 7.67 -16.75
CA GLY A 52 12.91 7.99 -17.44
C GLY A 52 12.19 6.76 -17.97
N ALA A 53 12.92 5.81 -18.55
CA ALA A 53 12.39 4.55 -19.05
C ALA A 53 11.77 3.69 -17.94
N VAL A 54 12.42 3.58 -16.76
CA VAL A 54 11.87 2.91 -15.58
C VAL A 54 10.61 3.62 -15.08
N GLY A 55 10.60 4.96 -15.11
CA GLY A 55 9.42 5.77 -14.79
C GLY A 55 8.19 5.40 -15.63
N LEU A 56 8.37 5.13 -16.93
CA LEU A 56 7.31 4.70 -17.84
C LEU A 56 6.77 3.28 -17.51
N CYS A 57 7.58 2.43 -16.87
CA CYS A 57 7.16 1.10 -16.41
C CYS A 57 6.42 1.15 -15.07
N PHE A 58 6.55 2.23 -14.30
CA PHE A 58 6.02 2.34 -12.93
C PHE A 58 4.51 2.11 -12.83
N PRO A 59 3.63 2.62 -13.72
CA PRO A 59 2.20 2.32 -13.67
C PRO A 59 1.88 0.83 -13.75
N ILE A 60 2.64 0.07 -14.53
CA ILE A 60 2.47 -1.39 -14.65
C ILE A 60 2.85 -2.08 -13.34
N ILE A 61 3.92 -1.64 -12.71
CA ILE A 61 4.38 -2.12 -11.38
C ILE A 61 3.29 -1.86 -10.33
N VAL A 62 2.68 -0.68 -10.35
CA VAL A 62 1.56 -0.32 -9.45
C VAL A 62 0.36 -1.24 -9.67
N ILE A 63 0.00 -1.55 -10.92
CA ILE A 63 -1.10 -2.47 -11.25
C ILE A 63 -0.80 -3.88 -10.69
N ILE A 64 0.39 -4.41 -10.90
CA ILE A 64 0.81 -5.72 -10.36
C ILE A 64 0.66 -5.75 -8.84
N THR A 65 1.14 -4.70 -8.17
CA THR A 65 1.03 -4.56 -6.70
C THR A 65 -0.42 -4.44 -6.24
N ALA A 66 -1.25 -3.71 -6.99
CA ALA A 66 -2.67 -3.57 -6.68
C ALA A 66 -3.41 -4.92 -6.74
N PHE A 67 -3.12 -5.76 -7.74
CA PHE A 67 -3.68 -7.11 -7.83
C PHE A 67 -3.14 -8.05 -6.74
N SER A 68 -1.87 -7.91 -6.38
CA SER A 68 -1.30 -8.63 -5.24
C SER A 68 -2.05 -8.33 -3.94
N ASN A 69 -2.32 -7.05 -3.69
CA ASN A 69 -3.09 -6.59 -2.53
C ASN A 69 -4.58 -6.96 -2.62
N LEU A 70 -5.16 -6.98 -3.82
CA LEU A 70 -6.55 -7.41 -4.04
C LEU A 70 -6.78 -8.81 -3.48
N PHE A 71 -5.88 -9.73 -3.77
CA PHE A 71 -6.02 -11.14 -3.37
C PHE A 71 -5.43 -11.40 -1.97
N GLY A 72 -4.27 -10.82 -1.64
CA GLY A 72 -3.61 -11.03 -0.36
C GLY A 72 -4.30 -10.30 0.79
N SER A 73 -4.34 -9.00 0.70
CA SER A 73 -4.93 -8.11 1.72
C SER A 73 -6.47 -8.20 1.78
N GLY A 74 -7.12 -8.66 0.68
CA GLY A 74 -8.56 -9.00 0.69
C GLY A 74 -8.86 -10.31 1.41
N GLY A 75 -7.96 -11.30 1.34
CA GLY A 75 -8.14 -12.60 1.98
C GLY A 75 -7.73 -12.65 3.45
N ALA A 76 -6.70 -11.92 3.84
CA ALA A 76 -6.13 -11.99 5.19
C ALA A 76 -7.11 -11.66 6.34
N PRO A 77 -7.98 -10.64 6.26
CA PRO A 77 -9.00 -10.41 7.29
C PRO A 77 -10.02 -11.55 7.37
N LEU A 78 -10.47 -12.08 6.23
CA LEU A 78 -11.41 -13.21 6.19
C LEU A 78 -10.80 -14.46 6.83
N PHE A 79 -9.53 -14.74 6.53
CA PHE A 79 -8.75 -15.80 7.16
C PHE A 79 -8.70 -15.61 8.68
N SER A 80 -8.38 -14.40 9.16
CA SER A 80 -8.26 -14.10 10.59
C SER A 80 -9.60 -14.24 11.32
N ILE A 81 -10.73 -13.84 10.71
CA ILE A 81 -12.08 -14.04 11.24
C ILE A 81 -12.36 -15.53 11.42
N ARG A 82 -12.15 -16.34 10.37
CA ARG A 82 -12.42 -17.79 10.42
C ARG A 82 -11.52 -18.50 11.44
N ARG A 83 -10.29 -18.03 11.59
CA ARG A 83 -9.39 -18.51 12.63
C ARG A 83 -9.90 -18.15 14.03
N GLY A 84 -10.43 -16.95 14.24
CA GLY A 84 -11.07 -16.54 15.50
C GLY A 84 -12.33 -17.35 15.83
N GLU A 85 -13.08 -17.80 14.82
CA GLU A 85 -14.21 -18.71 14.94
C GLU A 85 -13.80 -20.17 15.26
N ASN A 86 -12.50 -20.46 15.43
CA ASN A 86 -11.93 -21.80 15.55
C ASN A 86 -12.23 -22.71 14.34
N ASN A 87 -12.52 -22.13 13.17
CA ASN A 87 -12.80 -22.87 11.96
C ASN A 87 -11.54 -22.96 11.07
N SER A 88 -10.59 -23.79 11.50
CA SER A 88 -9.30 -23.98 10.83
C SER A 88 -9.44 -24.46 9.38
N ARG A 89 -10.48 -25.25 9.07
CA ARG A 89 -10.73 -25.71 7.70
C ARG A 89 -11.07 -24.54 6.78
N LYS A 90 -12.06 -23.71 7.15
CA LYS A 90 -12.43 -22.53 6.33
C LYS A 90 -11.32 -21.49 6.27
N ALA A 91 -10.56 -21.30 7.35
CA ALA A 91 -9.39 -20.42 7.32
C ALA A 91 -8.36 -20.89 6.27
N SER A 92 -8.04 -22.19 6.28
CA SER A 92 -7.13 -22.81 5.30
C SER A 92 -7.66 -22.70 3.85
N GLU A 93 -8.96 -22.92 3.65
CA GLU A 93 -9.60 -22.76 2.33
C GLU A 93 -9.47 -21.34 1.79
N ILE A 94 -9.68 -20.30 2.62
CA ILE A 94 -9.53 -18.88 2.23
C ILE A 94 -8.08 -18.58 1.84
N MET A 95 -7.09 -19.01 2.64
CA MET A 95 -5.68 -18.79 2.34
C MET A 95 -5.28 -19.46 1.03
N ASN A 96 -5.69 -20.71 0.81
CA ASN A 96 -5.38 -21.46 -0.39
C ASN A 96 -6.10 -20.90 -1.64
N THR A 97 -7.33 -20.39 -1.47
CA THR A 97 -8.05 -19.66 -2.52
C THR A 97 -7.28 -18.39 -2.90
N SER A 98 -6.87 -17.57 -1.93
CA SER A 98 -6.06 -16.36 -2.18
C SER A 98 -4.75 -16.70 -2.88
N TYR A 99 -4.03 -17.73 -2.45
CA TYR A 99 -2.79 -18.16 -3.09
C TYR A 99 -2.98 -18.58 -4.54
N THR A 100 -4.04 -19.36 -4.80
CA THR A 100 -4.38 -19.78 -6.18
C THR A 100 -4.74 -18.58 -7.05
N MET A 101 -5.46 -17.59 -6.50
CA MET A 101 -5.79 -16.35 -7.21
C MET A 101 -4.56 -15.46 -7.45
N VAL A 102 -3.64 -15.39 -6.49
CA VAL A 102 -2.35 -14.68 -6.66
C VAL A 102 -1.56 -15.32 -7.81
N CYS A 103 -1.43 -16.64 -7.83
CA CYS A 103 -0.71 -17.34 -8.89
C CYS A 103 -1.40 -17.20 -10.25
N GLY A 104 -2.72 -17.42 -10.31
CA GLY A 104 -3.49 -17.29 -11.54
C GLY A 104 -3.52 -15.86 -12.08
N GLY A 105 -3.72 -14.87 -11.19
CA GLY A 105 -3.69 -13.46 -11.54
C GLY A 105 -2.32 -13.01 -12.04
N ALA A 106 -1.24 -13.50 -11.41
CA ALA A 106 0.13 -13.21 -11.85
C ALA A 106 0.39 -13.73 -13.27
N ILE A 107 -0.04 -14.97 -13.56
CA ILE A 107 0.11 -15.55 -14.91
C ILE A 107 -0.69 -14.74 -15.94
N VAL A 108 -1.93 -14.36 -15.61
CA VAL A 108 -2.77 -13.55 -16.51
C VAL A 108 -2.13 -12.19 -16.78
N LEU A 109 -1.68 -11.49 -15.72
CA LEU A 109 -1.01 -10.18 -15.87
C LEU A 109 0.31 -10.31 -16.65
N MET A 110 1.06 -11.37 -16.43
CA MET A 110 2.31 -11.64 -17.16
C MET A 110 2.02 -11.86 -18.64
N VAL A 111 1.02 -12.68 -19.00
CA VAL A 111 0.64 -12.94 -20.40
C VAL A 111 0.15 -11.65 -21.08
N ILE A 112 -0.75 -10.90 -20.44
CA ILE A 112 -1.23 -9.60 -20.95
C ILE A 112 -0.04 -8.62 -21.10
N GLY A 113 0.83 -8.56 -20.11
CA GLY A 113 2.02 -7.72 -20.16
C GLY A 113 2.94 -8.06 -21.33
N PHE A 114 3.24 -9.34 -21.56
CA PHE A 114 4.08 -9.76 -22.70
C PHE A 114 3.43 -9.46 -24.05
N LEU A 115 2.13 -9.70 -24.21
CA LEU A 115 1.42 -9.47 -25.46
C LEU A 115 1.29 -7.96 -25.78
N PHE A 116 1.11 -7.13 -24.77
CA PHE A 116 0.78 -5.71 -24.92
C PHE A 116 1.87 -4.76 -24.39
N ALA A 117 3.09 -5.23 -24.08
CA ALA A 117 4.15 -4.40 -23.51
C ALA A 117 4.42 -3.11 -24.31
N ARG A 118 4.61 -3.22 -25.64
CA ARG A 118 4.87 -2.04 -26.50
C ARG A 118 3.67 -1.10 -26.57
N PRO A 119 2.44 -1.55 -26.90
CA PRO A 119 1.26 -0.69 -26.87
C PRO A 119 1.05 0.03 -25.55
N ILE A 120 1.22 -0.68 -24.43
CA ILE A 120 1.05 -0.11 -23.09
C ILE A 120 2.11 0.98 -22.82
N LEU A 121 3.38 0.73 -23.13
CA LEU A 121 4.43 1.74 -22.96
C LEU A 121 4.19 2.97 -23.82
N ARG A 122 3.74 2.80 -25.08
CA ARG A 122 3.35 3.94 -25.94
C ARG A 122 2.15 4.70 -25.39
N LEU A 123 1.17 4.02 -24.84
CA LEU A 123 0.01 4.63 -24.17
C LEU A 123 0.45 5.50 -22.97
N PHE A 124 1.51 5.09 -22.28
CA PHE A 124 2.09 5.87 -21.18
C PHE A 124 3.10 6.94 -21.65
N GLY A 125 3.20 7.19 -22.94
CA GLY A 125 3.98 8.29 -23.49
C GLY A 125 5.43 7.93 -23.84
N ALA A 126 5.76 6.64 -24.00
CA ALA A 126 7.11 6.25 -24.42
C ALA A 126 7.39 6.65 -25.88
N SER A 127 8.43 7.47 -26.07
CA SER A 127 9.01 7.75 -27.39
C SER A 127 9.76 6.52 -27.92
N GLU A 128 10.06 6.48 -29.21
CA GLU A 128 10.84 5.37 -29.80
C GLU A 128 12.23 5.23 -29.15
N SER A 129 12.87 6.34 -28.78
CA SER A 129 14.14 6.34 -28.04
C SER A 129 14.00 5.78 -26.61
N ALA A 130 12.90 6.10 -25.91
CA ALA A 130 12.64 5.57 -24.58
C ALA A 130 12.27 4.07 -24.62
N LEU A 131 11.59 3.59 -25.67
CA LEU A 131 11.23 2.19 -25.85
C LEU A 131 12.46 1.27 -25.92
N VAL A 132 13.59 1.75 -26.45
CA VAL A 132 14.84 0.97 -26.49
C VAL A 132 15.26 0.50 -25.10
N TYR A 133 15.00 1.29 -24.09
CA TYR A 133 15.35 1.02 -22.68
C TYR A 133 14.17 0.49 -21.87
N ALA A 134 12.97 1.05 -22.02
CA ALA A 134 11.80 0.67 -21.25
C ALA A 134 11.28 -0.72 -21.59
N TYR A 135 11.29 -1.11 -22.87
CA TYR A 135 10.78 -2.41 -23.31
C TYR A 135 11.59 -3.58 -22.77
N PRO A 136 12.93 -3.65 -22.89
CA PRO A 136 13.73 -4.73 -22.31
C PRO A 136 13.60 -4.78 -20.77
N TYR A 137 13.57 -3.63 -20.10
CA TYR A 137 13.35 -3.58 -18.66
C TYR A 137 12.01 -4.20 -18.27
N LEU A 138 10.93 -3.78 -18.94
CA LEU A 138 9.59 -4.28 -18.66
C LEU A 138 9.46 -5.78 -18.91
N ILE A 139 9.98 -6.29 -20.03
CA ILE A 139 9.92 -7.73 -20.35
C ILE A 139 10.60 -8.57 -19.28
N ILE A 140 11.78 -8.13 -18.81
CA ILE A 140 12.49 -8.82 -17.73
C ILE A 140 11.68 -8.72 -16.43
N TYR A 141 11.19 -7.53 -16.09
CA TYR A 141 10.38 -7.30 -14.89
C TYR A 141 9.12 -8.17 -14.86
N LEU A 142 8.45 -8.36 -16.01
CA LEU A 142 7.25 -9.19 -16.14
C LEU A 142 7.49 -10.65 -15.76
N VAL A 143 8.69 -11.21 -15.98
CA VAL A 143 9.07 -12.55 -15.48
C VAL A 143 9.00 -12.59 -13.94
N GLY A 144 9.33 -11.47 -13.29
CA GLY A 144 9.23 -11.30 -11.85
C GLY A 144 7.81 -11.11 -11.30
N THR A 145 6.78 -11.02 -12.14
CA THR A 145 5.40 -10.77 -11.69
C THR A 145 4.90 -11.84 -10.72
N LEU A 146 5.13 -13.10 -11.03
CA LEU A 146 4.70 -14.22 -10.18
C LEU A 146 5.39 -14.19 -8.80
N PRO A 147 6.73 -14.17 -8.69
CA PRO A 147 7.38 -14.05 -7.38
C PRO A 147 7.04 -12.75 -6.65
N SER A 148 6.92 -11.63 -7.34
CA SER A 148 6.50 -10.35 -6.74
C SER A 148 5.12 -10.44 -6.10
N MET A 149 4.14 -10.97 -6.81
CA MET A 149 2.78 -11.13 -6.30
C MET A 149 2.71 -12.15 -5.16
N ILE A 150 3.48 -13.22 -5.19
CA ILE A 150 3.56 -14.19 -4.10
C ILE A 150 4.19 -13.55 -2.86
N SER A 151 5.33 -12.88 -3.00
CA SER A 151 6.02 -12.27 -1.86
C SER A 151 5.16 -11.22 -1.17
N THR A 152 4.47 -10.37 -1.92
CA THR A 152 3.61 -9.31 -1.36
C THR A 152 2.27 -9.85 -0.87
N GLY A 153 1.56 -10.61 -1.70
CA GLY A 153 0.22 -11.08 -1.39
C GLY A 153 0.19 -12.08 -0.24
N MET A 154 1.11 -13.04 -0.23
CA MET A 154 1.14 -14.07 0.81
C MET A 154 1.78 -13.60 2.11
N ASN A 155 2.54 -12.50 2.10
CA ASN A 155 3.02 -11.86 3.33
C ASN A 155 1.88 -11.42 4.25
N SER A 156 0.75 -10.99 3.69
CA SER A 156 -0.46 -10.64 4.46
C SER A 156 -0.96 -11.83 5.32
N PHE A 157 -0.82 -13.06 4.83
CA PHE A 157 -1.19 -14.27 5.59
C PHE A 157 -0.15 -14.68 6.63
N ILE A 158 1.13 -14.35 6.43
CA ILE A 158 2.16 -14.52 7.47
C ILE A 158 1.82 -13.61 8.66
N ASN A 159 1.50 -12.36 8.38
CA ASN A 159 1.09 -11.38 9.38
C ASN A 159 -0.23 -11.77 10.07
N ALA A 160 -1.21 -12.26 9.30
CA ALA A 160 -2.49 -12.74 9.81
C ALA A 160 -2.37 -14.00 10.70
N GLN A 161 -1.30 -14.77 10.56
CA GLN A 161 -0.96 -15.87 11.47
C GLN A 161 -0.21 -15.42 12.73
N GLY A 162 0.16 -14.14 12.83
CA GLY A 162 0.86 -13.54 13.97
C GLY A 162 2.39 -13.54 13.86
N TYR A 163 2.94 -13.79 12.67
CA TYR A 163 4.39 -13.86 12.44
C TYR A 163 4.94 -12.58 11.76
N ALA A 164 4.60 -11.40 12.29
CA ALA A 164 4.97 -10.11 11.68
C ALA A 164 6.50 -9.96 11.47
N MET A 165 7.32 -10.45 12.41
CA MET A 165 8.77 -10.44 12.27
C MET A 165 9.25 -11.29 11.07
N THR A 166 8.56 -12.40 10.78
CA THR A 166 8.86 -13.23 9.59
C THR A 166 8.45 -12.50 8.30
N GLY A 167 7.30 -11.80 8.34
CA GLY A 167 6.87 -10.93 7.24
C GLY A 167 7.92 -9.86 6.93
N MET A 168 8.42 -9.17 7.95
CA MET A 168 9.52 -8.21 7.80
C MET A 168 10.79 -8.87 7.21
N THR A 169 11.18 -10.05 7.72
CA THR A 169 12.37 -10.75 7.23
C THR A 169 12.28 -11.06 5.74
N SER A 170 11.09 -11.42 5.23
CA SER A 170 10.91 -11.68 3.79
C SER A 170 11.17 -10.45 2.94
N VAL A 171 10.72 -9.27 3.39
CA VAL A 171 10.98 -7.99 2.72
C VAL A 171 12.46 -7.62 2.82
N ALA A 172 13.07 -7.80 4.00
CA ALA A 172 14.49 -7.53 4.22
C ALA A 172 15.39 -8.37 3.31
N ILE A 173 15.09 -9.66 3.11
CA ILE A 173 15.82 -10.54 2.17
C ILE A 173 15.77 -9.95 0.76
N GLY A 174 14.60 -9.55 0.28
CA GLY A 174 14.46 -8.93 -1.04
C GLY A 174 15.22 -7.62 -1.15
N ALA A 175 15.08 -6.72 -0.16
CA ALA A 175 15.73 -5.42 -0.16
C ALA A 175 17.27 -5.53 -0.13
N VAL A 176 17.83 -6.36 0.75
CA VAL A 176 19.28 -6.57 0.86
C VAL A 176 19.83 -7.22 -0.41
N ALA A 177 19.12 -8.25 -0.93
CA ALA A 177 19.52 -8.89 -2.17
C ALA A 177 19.55 -7.89 -3.34
N ASN A 178 18.53 -7.03 -3.47
CA ASN A 178 18.49 -6.02 -4.52
C ASN A 178 19.64 -5.01 -4.39
N CYS A 179 19.89 -4.47 -3.21
CA CYS A 179 21.01 -3.54 -2.97
C CYS A 179 22.39 -4.12 -3.33
N ILE A 180 22.57 -5.45 -3.18
CA ILE A 180 23.82 -6.14 -3.54
C ILE A 180 23.86 -6.48 -5.03
N LEU A 181 22.76 -6.95 -5.59
CA LEU A 181 22.69 -7.42 -6.97
C LEU A 181 22.65 -6.28 -7.99
N ASP A 182 22.05 -5.14 -7.66
CA ASP A 182 22.00 -3.97 -8.56
C ASP A 182 23.40 -3.54 -9.02
N PRO A 183 24.36 -3.17 -8.13
CA PRO A 183 25.67 -2.75 -8.57
C PRO A 183 26.42 -3.87 -9.29
N LEU A 184 26.22 -5.14 -8.91
CA LEU A 184 26.83 -6.28 -9.57
C LEU A 184 26.35 -6.42 -11.02
N PHE A 185 25.03 -6.41 -11.27
CA PHE A 185 24.49 -6.60 -12.61
C PHE A 185 24.61 -5.33 -13.46
N ILE A 186 24.44 -4.14 -12.86
CA ILE A 186 24.48 -2.88 -13.59
C ILE A 186 25.91 -2.55 -14.02
N PHE A 187 26.87 -2.57 -13.08
CA PHE A 187 28.21 -2.01 -13.29
C PHE A 187 29.28 -3.09 -13.53
N VAL A 188 29.30 -4.16 -12.72
CA VAL A 188 30.35 -5.20 -12.84
C VAL A 188 30.10 -6.06 -14.08
N LEU A 189 28.86 -6.55 -14.27
CA LEU A 189 28.47 -7.33 -15.45
C LEU A 189 28.08 -6.43 -16.65
N GLN A 190 28.09 -5.12 -16.49
CA GLN A 190 27.82 -4.11 -17.53
C GLN A 190 26.47 -4.31 -18.28
N LEU A 191 25.47 -4.89 -17.61
CA LEU A 191 24.16 -5.13 -18.21
C LEU A 191 23.26 -3.86 -18.21
N GLY A 192 23.72 -2.77 -17.57
CA GLY A 192 22.99 -1.51 -17.49
C GLY A 192 21.57 -1.68 -16.95
N ILE A 193 20.58 -1.06 -17.62
CA ILE A 193 19.17 -1.10 -17.20
C ILE A 193 18.57 -2.52 -17.16
N ARG A 194 19.04 -3.43 -18.03
CA ARG A 194 18.63 -4.85 -17.99
C ARG A 194 19.12 -5.52 -16.71
N GLY A 195 20.32 -5.13 -16.25
CA GLY A 195 20.90 -5.59 -14.99
C GLY A 195 20.04 -5.23 -13.78
N ALA A 196 19.53 -3.99 -13.71
CA ALA A 196 18.61 -3.56 -12.67
C ALA A 196 17.31 -4.40 -12.66
N ALA A 197 16.71 -4.66 -13.82
CA ALA A 197 15.53 -5.50 -13.92
C ALA A 197 15.80 -6.95 -13.45
N ILE A 198 16.94 -7.55 -13.85
CA ILE A 198 17.33 -8.91 -13.44
C ILE A 198 17.55 -8.97 -11.92
N ALA A 199 18.26 -8.01 -11.35
CA ALA A 199 18.49 -7.91 -9.90
C ALA A 199 17.18 -7.83 -9.13
N THR A 200 16.25 -7.01 -9.58
CA THR A 200 14.91 -6.89 -8.99
C THR A 200 14.14 -8.21 -9.03
N VAL A 201 14.12 -8.90 -10.19
CA VAL A 201 13.43 -10.20 -10.34
C VAL A 201 14.03 -11.28 -9.43
N ILE A 202 15.35 -11.36 -9.34
CA ILE A 202 16.04 -12.32 -8.45
C ILE A 202 15.70 -12.01 -6.99
N SER A 203 15.73 -10.74 -6.59
CA SER A 203 15.42 -10.30 -5.23
C SER A 203 13.98 -10.62 -4.83
N GLN A 204 13.04 -10.41 -5.75
CA GLN A 204 11.63 -10.79 -5.57
C GLN A 204 11.47 -12.31 -5.48
N ALA A 205 12.21 -13.06 -6.28
CA ALA A 205 12.21 -14.52 -6.24
C ALA A 205 12.74 -15.07 -4.91
N LEU A 206 13.83 -14.51 -4.38
CA LEU A 206 14.36 -14.87 -3.06
C LEU A 206 13.37 -14.61 -1.94
N SER A 207 12.71 -13.43 -1.97
CA SER A 207 11.63 -13.10 -1.03
C SER A 207 10.46 -14.09 -1.14
N ALA A 208 10.01 -14.41 -2.35
CA ALA A 208 8.92 -15.35 -2.59
C ALA A 208 9.26 -16.79 -2.14
N ILE A 209 10.48 -17.24 -2.40
CA ILE A 209 10.97 -18.55 -1.95
C ILE A 209 10.93 -18.62 -0.42
N PHE A 210 11.41 -17.57 0.27
CA PHE A 210 11.36 -17.51 1.73
C PHE A 210 9.92 -17.54 2.25
N VAL A 211 9.01 -16.74 1.68
CA VAL A 211 7.59 -16.71 2.02
C VAL A 211 6.95 -18.10 1.84
N LEU A 212 7.17 -18.74 0.70
CA LEU A 212 6.65 -20.08 0.42
C LEU A 212 7.26 -21.16 1.32
N TYR A 213 8.57 -21.09 1.56
CA TYR A 213 9.23 -21.99 2.50
C TYR A 213 8.61 -21.91 3.89
N PHE A 214 8.42 -20.68 4.40
CA PHE A 214 7.80 -20.47 5.69
C PHE A 214 6.35 -20.98 5.72
N LEU A 215 5.51 -20.60 4.76
CA LEU A 215 4.11 -21.00 4.70
C LEU A 215 3.90 -22.50 4.44
N LYS A 216 4.83 -23.18 3.79
CA LYS A 216 4.73 -24.63 3.58
C LYS A 216 5.30 -25.47 4.72
N LYS A 217 6.33 -25.00 5.41
CA LYS A 217 7.11 -25.81 6.37
C LYS A 217 6.95 -25.37 7.82
N ARG A 218 6.85 -24.07 8.11
CA ARG A 218 6.95 -23.50 9.46
C ARG A 218 5.64 -22.92 9.98
N ALA A 219 4.77 -22.43 9.10
CA ALA A 219 3.50 -21.83 9.47
C ALA A 219 2.51 -22.88 10.02
N GLU A 220 1.60 -22.44 10.89
CA GLU A 220 0.50 -23.25 11.41
C GLU A 220 -0.44 -23.67 10.26
N PHE A 221 -0.86 -22.70 9.45
CA PHE A 221 -1.65 -22.96 8.25
C PHE A 221 -0.72 -23.03 7.04
N LYS A 222 -0.73 -24.21 6.41
CA LYS A 222 0.15 -24.49 5.26
C LYS A 222 -0.53 -24.11 3.95
N VAL A 223 0.24 -23.44 3.08
CA VAL A 223 -0.24 -23.03 1.77
C VAL A 223 -0.12 -24.15 0.74
N ARG A 224 -1.15 -24.31 -0.09
CA ARG A 224 -1.16 -25.18 -1.28
C ARG A 224 -2.05 -24.59 -2.38
N LEU A 225 -1.82 -25.00 -3.60
CA LEU A 225 -2.74 -24.70 -4.69
C LEU A 225 -4.00 -25.56 -4.55
N LEU A 226 -5.14 -25.00 -4.94
CA LEU A 226 -6.41 -25.73 -4.99
C LEU A 226 -6.41 -26.66 -6.19
N SER A 227 -7.00 -27.85 -6.02
CA SER A 227 -7.29 -28.76 -7.11
C SER A 227 -8.44 -28.23 -7.99
N ARG A 228 -8.61 -28.78 -9.18
CA ARG A 228 -9.71 -28.37 -10.10
C ARG A 228 -11.10 -28.54 -9.45
N THR A 229 -11.29 -29.58 -8.67
CA THR A 229 -12.55 -29.86 -7.96
C THR A 229 -12.81 -28.85 -6.84
N GLU A 230 -11.75 -28.44 -6.12
CA GLU A 230 -11.86 -27.45 -5.05
C GLU A 230 -12.10 -26.03 -5.59
N LEU A 231 -11.64 -25.71 -6.81
CA LEU A 231 -11.89 -24.39 -7.44
C LEU A 231 -13.39 -24.10 -7.59
N ALA A 232 -14.19 -25.11 -7.92
CA ALA A 232 -15.63 -24.95 -8.05
C ALA A 232 -16.30 -24.64 -6.70
N THR A 233 -15.88 -25.34 -5.64
CA THR A 233 -16.42 -25.15 -4.28
C THR A 233 -15.93 -23.87 -3.60
N CYS A 234 -14.76 -23.37 -3.97
CA CYS A 234 -14.16 -22.15 -3.42
C CYS A 234 -14.58 -20.85 -4.12
N ARG A 235 -15.53 -20.91 -5.10
CA ARG A 235 -16.00 -19.73 -5.83
C ARG A 235 -16.55 -18.64 -4.91
N GLU A 236 -17.25 -19.01 -3.86
CA GLU A 236 -17.76 -18.05 -2.87
C GLU A 236 -16.64 -17.38 -2.10
N ASN A 237 -15.60 -18.13 -1.69
CA ASN A 237 -14.41 -17.57 -1.05
C ASN A 237 -13.72 -16.58 -1.98
N ALA A 238 -13.52 -16.92 -3.25
CA ALA A 238 -12.94 -16.03 -4.25
C ALA A 238 -13.73 -14.73 -4.40
N LYS A 239 -15.07 -14.81 -4.52
CA LYS A 239 -15.95 -13.64 -4.57
C LYS A 239 -15.81 -12.77 -3.33
N ASN A 240 -15.72 -13.37 -2.15
CA ASN A 240 -15.57 -12.66 -0.88
C ASN A 240 -14.21 -11.96 -0.77
N ILE A 241 -13.13 -12.62 -1.19
CA ILE A 241 -11.76 -12.08 -1.23
C ILE A 241 -11.70 -10.87 -2.16
N VAL A 242 -12.16 -11.02 -3.42
CA VAL A 242 -12.18 -9.92 -4.39
C VAL A 242 -13.02 -8.76 -3.86
N SER A 243 -14.23 -9.03 -3.37
CA SER A 243 -15.11 -7.98 -2.88
C SER A 243 -14.50 -7.17 -1.72
N LEU A 244 -13.78 -7.81 -0.80
CA LEU A 244 -13.13 -7.10 0.29
C LEU A 244 -11.84 -6.40 -0.17
N GLY A 245 -11.06 -7.06 -1.02
CA GLY A 245 -9.81 -6.52 -1.56
C GLY A 245 -10.02 -5.35 -2.54
N THR A 246 -11.20 -5.28 -3.19
CA THR A 246 -11.56 -4.18 -4.10
C THR A 246 -11.46 -2.81 -3.42
N ALA A 247 -11.75 -2.69 -2.13
CA ALA A 247 -11.60 -1.43 -1.41
C ALA A 247 -10.16 -0.90 -1.43
N GLY A 248 -9.18 -1.76 -1.16
CA GLY A 248 -7.76 -1.40 -1.22
C GLY A 248 -7.25 -1.19 -2.66
N PHE A 249 -7.72 -2.01 -3.58
CA PHE A 249 -7.42 -1.89 -5.01
C PHE A 249 -7.88 -0.54 -5.57
N ILE A 250 -9.13 -0.16 -5.32
CA ILE A 250 -9.68 1.15 -5.71
C ILE A 250 -8.89 2.29 -5.07
N MET A 251 -8.56 2.17 -3.78
CA MET A 251 -7.81 3.21 -3.08
C MET A 251 -6.43 3.44 -3.72
N GLN A 252 -5.75 2.40 -4.17
CA GLN A 252 -4.45 2.51 -4.84
C GLN A 252 -4.57 3.15 -6.22
N LEU A 253 -5.56 2.74 -7.03
CA LEU A 253 -5.80 3.33 -8.35
C LEU A 253 -6.25 4.80 -8.26
N THR A 254 -7.11 5.13 -7.30
CA THR A 254 -7.61 6.49 -7.12
C THR A 254 -6.55 7.46 -6.61
N ASN A 255 -5.54 6.99 -5.86
CA ASN A 255 -4.39 7.82 -5.52
C ASN A 255 -3.63 8.28 -6.76
N SER A 256 -3.42 7.37 -7.74
CA SER A 256 -2.78 7.71 -9.02
C SER A 256 -3.64 8.69 -9.83
N LEU A 257 -4.95 8.48 -9.86
CA LEU A 257 -5.89 9.40 -10.53
C LEU A 257 -5.82 10.81 -9.93
N VAL A 258 -5.87 10.93 -8.61
CA VAL A 258 -5.76 12.23 -7.91
C VAL A 258 -4.43 12.91 -8.26
N SER A 259 -3.32 12.16 -8.26
CA SER A 259 -2.01 12.71 -8.62
C SER A 259 -2.00 13.29 -10.04
N ILE A 260 -2.57 12.57 -11.01
CA ILE A 260 -2.71 13.05 -12.39
C ILE A 260 -3.55 14.33 -12.45
N CYS A 261 -4.72 14.35 -11.79
CA CYS A 261 -5.58 15.53 -11.76
C CYS A 261 -4.89 16.74 -11.13
N CYS A 262 -4.21 16.55 -9.99
CA CYS A 262 -3.46 17.62 -9.33
C CYS A 262 -2.35 18.18 -10.24
N ASN A 263 -1.56 17.30 -10.86
CA ASN A 263 -0.47 17.73 -11.76
C ASN A 263 -1.00 18.48 -12.98
N ASN A 264 -2.11 18.02 -13.59
CA ASN A 264 -2.73 18.70 -14.73
C ASN A 264 -3.21 20.12 -14.37
N VAL A 265 -3.85 20.28 -13.20
CA VAL A 265 -4.32 21.60 -12.77
C VAL A 265 -3.15 22.49 -12.38
N LEU A 266 -2.14 21.98 -11.68
CA LEU A 266 -0.96 22.73 -11.27
C LEU A 266 -0.11 23.17 -12.47
N SER A 267 0.03 22.36 -13.53
CA SER A 267 0.75 22.72 -14.73
C SER A 267 0.15 23.96 -15.40
N VAL A 268 -1.17 24.11 -15.38
CA VAL A 268 -1.90 25.24 -15.97
C VAL A 268 -1.91 26.47 -15.05
N THR A 269 -2.08 26.28 -13.74
CA THR A 269 -2.29 27.35 -12.77
C THR A 269 -1.01 27.91 -12.16
N GLY A 270 0.07 27.11 -12.11
CA GLY A 270 1.32 27.49 -11.44
C GLY A 270 2.61 27.09 -12.18
N GLY A 271 2.48 26.33 -13.27
CA GLY A 271 3.64 25.85 -14.04
C GLY A 271 4.44 24.75 -13.34
N ASP A 272 5.62 24.46 -13.89
CA ASP A 272 6.48 23.34 -13.48
C ASP A 272 6.98 23.44 -12.04
N ILE A 273 7.13 24.65 -11.50
CA ILE A 273 7.55 24.85 -10.12
C ILE A 273 6.55 24.25 -9.14
N TYR A 274 5.24 24.42 -9.39
CA TYR A 274 4.20 23.89 -8.51
C TYR A 274 3.99 22.37 -8.66
N ILE A 275 4.34 21.78 -9.81
CA ILE A 275 4.45 20.34 -9.97
C ILE A 275 5.58 19.80 -9.10
N SER A 276 6.72 20.50 -9.07
CA SER A 276 7.85 20.15 -8.21
C SER A 276 7.50 20.29 -6.72
N VAL A 277 6.79 21.36 -6.33
CA VAL A 277 6.24 21.55 -4.98
C VAL A 277 5.35 20.39 -4.59
N MET A 278 4.41 19.97 -5.46
CA MET A 278 3.52 18.84 -5.19
C MET A 278 4.28 17.52 -5.04
N THR A 279 5.35 17.33 -5.81
CA THR A 279 6.21 16.15 -5.70
C THR A 279 6.89 16.08 -4.34
N ILE A 280 7.42 17.19 -3.83
CA ILE A 280 8.01 17.28 -2.49
C ILE A 280 6.94 16.98 -1.43
N ILE A 281 5.77 17.63 -1.51
CA ILE A 281 4.66 17.42 -0.58
C ILE A 281 4.23 15.95 -0.56
N SER A 282 4.14 15.31 -1.72
CA SER A 282 3.79 13.89 -1.85
C SER A 282 4.85 13.00 -1.21
N SER A 283 6.13 13.35 -1.31
CA SER A 283 7.24 12.62 -0.69
C SER A 283 7.21 12.76 0.84
N VAL A 284 6.99 13.97 1.36
CA VAL A 284 6.79 14.21 2.80
C VAL A 284 5.58 13.43 3.29
N ARG A 285 4.46 13.46 2.54
CA ARG A 285 3.26 12.71 2.85
C ARG A 285 3.54 11.21 2.96
N GLN A 286 4.22 10.61 1.99
CA GLN A 286 4.55 9.20 2.00
C GLN A 286 5.36 8.82 3.24
N LEU A 287 6.35 9.64 3.60
CA LEU A 287 7.18 9.44 4.79
C LEU A 287 6.33 9.47 6.07
N VAL A 288 5.45 10.46 6.20
CA VAL A 288 4.61 10.67 7.40
C VAL A 288 3.49 9.63 7.50
N GLU A 289 2.90 9.20 6.38
CA GLU A 289 1.83 8.19 6.36
C GLU A 289 2.34 6.76 6.60
N THR A 290 3.60 6.45 6.31
CA THR A 290 4.14 5.09 6.43
C THR A 290 3.95 4.46 7.81
N PRO A 291 4.21 5.14 8.95
CA PRO A 291 3.92 4.57 10.27
C PRO A 291 2.42 4.40 10.55
N ILE A 292 1.57 5.28 10.01
CA ILE A 292 0.11 5.17 10.14
C ILE A 292 -0.38 3.89 9.44
N TYR A 293 0.11 3.63 8.23
CA TYR A 293 -0.18 2.38 7.51
C TYR A 293 0.29 1.15 8.27
N ALA A 294 1.49 1.19 8.86
CA ALA A 294 2.02 0.08 9.63
C ALA A 294 1.18 -0.22 10.88
N MET A 295 0.70 0.81 11.59
CA MET A 295 -0.19 0.66 12.75
C MET A 295 -1.56 0.08 12.33
N ASN A 296 -2.11 0.53 11.21
CA ASN A 296 -3.37 0.03 10.67
C ASN A 296 -3.27 -1.44 10.26
N GLU A 297 -2.26 -1.79 9.46
CA GLU A 297 -2.05 -3.17 9.00
C GLU A 297 -1.69 -4.11 10.17
N GLY A 298 -0.94 -3.62 11.17
CA GLY A 298 -0.63 -4.37 12.38
C GLY A 298 -1.87 -4.63 13.27
N SER A 299 -2.82 -3.69 13.28
CA SER A 299 -4.07 -3.82 14.04
C SER A 299 -5.09 -4.72 13.35
N SER A 300 -5.08 -4.79 12.02
CA SER A 300 -6.09 -5.50 11.22
C SER A 300 -6.24 -6.99 11.60
N PRO A 301 -5.19 -7.81 11.73
CA PRO A 301 -5.33 -9.21 12.14
C PRO A 301 -5.91 -9.36 13.56
N ILE A 302 -5.58 -8.44 14.46
CA ILE A 302 -6.04 -8.45 15.86
C ILE A 302 -7.55 -8.15 15.91
N LEU A 303 -8.00 -7.15 15.16
CA LEU A 303 -9.41 -6.79 15.00
C LEU A 303 -10.19 -7.97 14.41
N SER A 304 -9.74 -8.52 13.29
CA SER A 304 -10.41 -9.60 12.58
C SER A 304 -10.51 -10.88 13.40
N TYR A 305 -9.42 -11.28 14.08
CA TYR A 305 -9.40 -12.46 14.92
C TYR A 305 -10.38 -12.33 16.10
N ASN A 306 -10.30 -11.23 16.86
CA ASN A 306 -11.16 -11.03 18.03
C ASN A 306 -12.63 -10.84 17.64
N TYR A 307 -12.92 -10.29 16.47
CA TYR A 307 -14.28 -10.23 15.93
C TYR A 307 -14.82 -11.63 15.61
N GLY A 308 -14.05 -12.48 14.94
CA GLY A 308 -14.40 -13.88 14.69
C GLY A 308 -14.57 -14.69 15.99
N ALA A 309 -13.71 -14.46 16.97
CA ALA A 309 -13.79 -15.09 18.30
C ALA A 309 -14.96 -14.56 19.18
N ARG A 310 -15.81 -13.68 18.64
CA ARG A 310 -16.91 -13.04 19.36
C ARG A 310 -16.48 -12.40 20.69
N ARG A 311 -15.34 -11.65 20.66
CA ARG A 311 -14.79 -10.92 21.82
C ARG A 311 -14.96 -9.39 21.65
N PRO A 312 -16.18 -8.85 21.73
CA PRO A 312 -16.48 -7.46 21.42
C PRO A 312 -15.70 -6.46 22.27
N LYS A 313 -15.43 -6.74 23.55
CA LYS A 313 -14.61 -5.87 24.41
C LYS A 313 -13.20 -5.71 23.86
N ARG A 314 -12.56 -6.79 23.40
CA ARG A 314 -11.22 -6.74 22.82
C ARG A 314 -11.20 -6.02 21.47
N VAL A 315 -12.26 -6.17 20.66
CA VAL A 315 -12.39 -5.41 19.39
C VAL A 315 -12.50 -3.92 19.67
N LYS A 316 -13.36 -3.49 20.61
CA LYS A 316 -13.48 -2.07 21.02
C LYS A 316 -12.15 -1.54 21.55
N GLN A 317 -11.46 -2.29 22.39
CA GLN A 317 -10.15 -1.93 22.93
C GLN A 317 -9.12 -1.80 21.79
N ALA A 318 -9.13 -2.71 20.80
CA ALA A 318 -8.19 -2.64 19.67
C ALA A 318 -8.45 -1.41 18.78
N ILE A 319 -9.72 -1.08 18.50
CA ILE A 319 -10.09 0.15 17.78
C ILE A 319 -9.59 1.38 18.55
N GLY A 320 -9.87 1.46 19.85
CA GLY A 320 -9.46 2.57 20.70
C GLY A 320 -7.94 2.71 20.81
N THR A 321 -7.23 1.59 21.01
CA THR A 321 -5.75 1.59 21.08
C THR A 321 -5.13 2.02 19.76
N MET A 322 -5.61 1.48 18.64
CA MET A 322 -5.18 1.88 17.30
C MET A 322 -5.40 3.38 17.07
N ALA A 323 -6.57 3.89 17.42
CA ALA A 323 -6.92 5.30 17.29
C ALA A 323 -5.96 6.18 18.13
N VAL A 324 -5.75 5.87 19.40
CA VAL A 324 -4.86 6.65 20.28
C VAL A 324 -3.43 6.64 19.73
N MET A 325 -2.90 5.49 19.31
CA MET A 325 -1.54 5.39 18.78
C MET A 325 -1.37 6.24 17.52
N ILE A 326 -2.33 6.17 16.59
CA ILE A 326 -2.30 6.93 15.35
C ILE A 326 -2.41 8.43 15.66
N PHE A 327 -3.38 8.85 16.46
CA PHE A 327 -3.55 10.27 16.81
C PHE A 327 -2.35 10.86 17.52
N VAL A 328 -1.73 10.15 18.47
CA VAL A 328 -0.53 10.62 19.17
C VAL A 328 0.63 10.81 18.18
N TYR A 329 0.85 9.84 17.30
CA TYR A 329 1.87 9.94 16.26
C TYR A 329 1.59 11.09 15.29
N THR A 330 0.35 11.18 14.79
CA THR A 330 -0.04 12.22 13.81
C THR A 330 0.03 13.61 14.41
N ALA A 331 -0.38 13.80 15.66
CA ALA A 331 -0.26 15.07 16.36
C ALA A 331 1.21 15.51 16.51
N ALA A 332 2.12 14.57 16.83
CA ALA A 332 3.54 14.85 16.90
C ALA A 332 4.10 15.24 15.52
N MET A 333 3.79 14.49 14.46
CA MET A 333 4.26 14.79 13.11
C MET A 333 3.64 16.06 12.54
N TRP A 334 2.37 16.31 12.82
CA TRP A 334 1.72 17.56 12.43
C TRP A 334 2.38 18.77 13.08
N SER A 335 2.75 18.64 14.36
CA SER A 335 3.52 19.69 15.06
C SER A 335 4.87 19.94 14.38
N VAL A 336 5.58 18.89 13.97
CA VAL A 336 6.84 19.03 13.21
C VAL A 336 6.63 19.73 11.88
N ILE A 337 5.55 19.38 11.13
CA ILE A 337 5.22 19.99 9.85
C ILE A 337 4.94 21.51 10.00
N ILE A 338 4.24 21.90 11.06
CA ILE A 338 3.89 23.31 11.28
C ILE A 338 5.09 24.12 11.79
N VAL A 339 5.89 23.55 12.72
CA VAL A 339 7.01 24.25 13.38
C VAL A 339 8.27 24.27 12.51
N ALA A 340 8.58 23.14 11.84
CA ALA A 340 9.81 22.96 11.10
C ALA A 340 9.60 22.55 9.63
N PRO A 341 8.75 23.26 8.83
CA PRO A 341 8.48 22.88 7.44
C PRO A 341 9.74 22.96 6.56
N HIS A 342 10.62 23.95 6.81
CA HIS A 342 11.88 24.11 6.08
C HIS A 342 12.80 22.88 6.22
N PHE A 343 12.85 22.26 7.41
CA PHE A 343 13.63 21.06 7.65
C PHE A 343 13.11 19.89 6.78
N LEU A 344 11.80 19.68 6.76
CA LEU A 344 11.19 18.59 5.99
C LEU A 344 11.37 18.77 4.49
N ILE A 345 11.18 20.00 3.98
CA ILE A 345 11.37 20.31 2.55
C ILE A 345 12.85 20.24 2.19
N GLY A 346 13.74 20.71 3.08
CA GLY A 346 15.19 20.70 2.90
C GLY A 346 15.80 19.29 2.75
N ILE A 347 15.12 18.24 3.20
CA ILE A 347 15.52 16.85 2.94
C ILE A 347 15.45 16.53 1.42
N PHE A 348 14.54 17.18 0.67
CA PHE A 348 14.26 16.87 -0.72
C PHE A 348 14.82 17.90 -1.71
N SER A 349 14.99 19.15 -1.29
CA SER A 349 15.51 20.23 -2.13
C SER A 349 16.26 21.28 -1.35
N SER A 350 17.35 21.81 -1.93
CA SER A 350 18.10 22.96 -1.45
C SER A 350 17.81 24.25 -2.23
N ASP A 351 16.89 24.20 -3.20
CA ASP A 351 16.52 25.36 -4.02
C ASP A 351 15.64 26.31 -3.19
N SER A 352 16.12 27.54 -3.00
CA SER A 352 15.48 28.56 -2.17
C SER A 352 14.15 29.07 -2.75
N GLU A 353 14.00 29.16 -4.06
CA GLU A 353 12.74 29.56 -4.69
C GLU A 353 11.67 28.48 -4.51
N LEU A 354 12.04 27.24 -4.75
CA LEU A 354 11.16 26.08 -4.53
C LEU A 354 10.72 25.97 -3.07
N ILE A 355 11.64 26.15 -2.11
CA ILE A 355 11.35 26.12 -0.67
C ILE A 355 10.36 27.23 -0.29
N LYS A 356 10.50 28.42 -0.83
CA LYS A 356 9.61 29.56 -0.54
C LYS A 356 8.15 29.25 -0.91
N ASP A 357 7.90 28.58 -2.03
CA ASP A 357 6.56 28.21 -2.48
C ASP A 357 6.07 26.91 -1.81
N ALA A 358 6.98 25.98 -1.51
CA ALA A 358 6.64 24.71 -0.90
C ALA A 358 6.20 24.84 0.58
N VAL A 359 6.77 25.78 1.36
CA VAL A 359 6.41 25.92 2.79
C VAL A 359 4.95 26.29 3.01
N PRO A 360 4.37 27.32 2.38
CA PRO A 360 2.95 27.60 2.56
C PRO A 360 2.04 26.52 1.96
N ALA A 361 2.42 25.90 0.85
CA ALA A 361 1.69 24.80 0.24
C ALA A 361 1.68 23.56 1.15
N LEU A 362 2.82 23.20 1.77
CA LEU A 362 2.91 22.10 2.73
C LEU A 362 2.00 22.33 3.94
N LYS A 363 2.06 23.52 4.56
CA LYS A 363 1.21 23.85 5.70
C LYS A 363 -0.27 23.77 5.36
N LEU A 364 -0.65 24.26 4.18
CA LEU A 364 -2.02 24.22 3.70
C LEU A 364 -2.48 22.78 3.43
N TYR A 365 -1.67 21.99 2.75
CA TYR A 365 -1.97 20.59 2.43
C TYR A 365 -2.17 19.71 3.67
N PHE A 366 -1.39 19.96 4.73
CA PHE A 366 -1.47 19.24 5.99
C PHE A 366 -2.35 19.93 7.06
N ALA A 367 -3.06 21.01 6.73
CA ALA A 367 -3.86 21.77 7.69
C ALA A 367 -4.88 20.91 8.48
N ALA A 368 -5.51 19.94 7.82
CA ALA A 368 -6.47 19.02 8.42
C ALA A 368 -5.95 17.55 8.46
N PHE A 369 -4.65 17.36 8.63
CA PHE A 369 -4.02 16.05 8.55
C PHE A 369 -4.58 15.06 9.60
N ILE A 370 -4.87 15.54 10.82
CA ILE A 370 -5.45 14.73 11.90
C ILE A 370 -6.80 14.09 11.49
N PHE A 371 -7.60 14.77 10.66
CA PHE A 371 -8.88 14.22 10.17
C PHE A 371 -8.69 13.04 9.20
N MET A 372 -7.51 12.92 8.59
CA MET A 372 -7.18 11.76 7.75
C MET A 372 -7.09 10.47 8.57
N ASP A 373 -6.68 10.56 9.84
CA ASP A 373 -6.63 9.40 10.74
C ASP A 373 -8.01 8.78 10.92
N LEU A 374 -9.05 9.61 10.99
CA LEU A 374 -10.44 9.15 11.09
C LEU A 374 -10.81 8.25 9.90
N GLN A 375 -10.36 8.63 8.70
CA GLN A 375 -10.54 7.79 7.50
C GLN A 375 -9.82 6.46 7.64
N TYR A 376 -8.55 6.46 8.05
CA TYR A 376 -7.76 5.24 8.16
C TYR A 376 -8.29 4.29 9.23
N ILE A 377 -8.67 4.80 10.40
CA ILE A 377 -9.26 4.02 11.49
C ILE A 377 -10.59 3.39 11.05
N GLY A 378 -11.49 4.19 10.46
CA GLY A 378 -12.78 3.71 9.95
C GLY A 378 -12.62 2.66 8.85
N GLN A 379 -11.76 2.93 7.88
CA GLN A 379 -11.50 2.05 6.74
C GLN A 379 -10.89 0.71 7.17
N THR A 380 -9.87 0.75 8.04
CA THR A 380 -9.24 -0.46 8.59
C THR A 380 -10.23 -1.28 9.40
N THR A 381 -11.07 -0.63 10.20
CA THR A 381 -12.12 -1.31 10.96
C THR A 381 -13.13 -1.97 10.03
N PHE A 382 -13.66 -1.27 9.03
CA PHE A 382 -14.59 -1.85 8.06
C PHE A 382 -14.00 -3.05 7.33
N LYS A 383 -12.76 -2.95 6.86
CA LYS A 383 -12.05 -4.04 6.19
C LYS A 383 -11.85 -5.24 7.11
N SER A 384 -11.39 -4.99 8.34
CA SER A 384 -11.09 -6.04 9.33
C SER A 384 -12.33 -6.78 9.82
N LEU A 385 -13.49 -6.11 9.87
CA LEU A 385 -14.77 -6.69 10.27
C LEU A 385 -15.63 -7.15 9.08
N ASN A 386 -15.04 -7.27 7.89
CA ASN A 386 -15.71 -7.73 6.66
C ASN A 386 -16.90 -6.85 6.22
N LYS A 387 -16.87 -5.55 6.52
CA LYS A 387 -17.89 -4.57 6.08
C LYS A 387 -17.58 -4.06 4.68
N LYS A 388 -17.70 -4.94 3.68
CA LYS A 388 -17.28 -4.71 2.29
C LYS A 388 -17.87 -3.48 1.65
N LYS A 389 -19.20 -3.28 1.79
CA LYS A 389 -19.92 -2.16 1.18
C LYS A 389 -19.39 -0.82 1.68
N GLN A 390 -19.22 -0.69 2.99
CA GLN A 390 -18.68 0.52 3.63
C GLN A 390 -17.22 0.74 3.23
N ALA A 391 -16.40 -0.30 3.24
CA ALA A 391 -15.00 -0.21 2.84
C ALA A 391 -14.84 0.29 1.40
N ILE A 392 -15.61 -0.24 0.44
CA ILE A 392 -15.59 0.20 -0.97
C ILE A 392 -16.13 1.64 -1.10
N PHE A 393 -17.27 1.93 -0.47
CA PHE A 393 -17.90 3.23 -0.55
C PHE A 393 -16.97 4.35 -0.08
N PHE A 394 -16.36 4.21 1.09
CA PHE A 394 -15.44 5.23 1.62
C PHE A 394 -14.11 5.31 0.90
N SER A 395 -13.66 4.23 0.22
CA SER A 395 -12.49 4.29 -0.67
C SER A 395 -12.74 5.21 -1.88
N LEU A 396 -13.96 5.18 -2.42
CA LEU A 396 -14.37 6.03 -3.56
C LEU A 396 -14.74 7.43 -3.12
N LEU A 397 -15.53 7.56 -2.03
CA LEU A 397 -16.11 8.83 -1.59
C LEU A 397 -15.04 9.91 -1.46
N ARG A 398 -14.00 9.66 -0.69
CA ARG A 398 -13.00 10.69 -0.40
C ARG A 398 -12.20 11.09 -1.64
N LYS A 399 -11.68 10.13 -2.38
CA LYS A 399 -10.75 10.41 -3.49
C LYS A 399 -11.48 10.81 -4.77
N VAL A 400 -12.47 10.04 -5.20
CA VAL A 400 -13.14 10.25 -6.48
C VAL A 400 -14.23 11.33 -6.38
N PHE A 401 -15.07 11.25 -5.33
CA PHE A 401 -16.23 12.15 -5.23
C PHE A 401 -15.94 13.46 -4.49
N ILE A 402 -14.86 13.55 -3.72
CA ILE A 402 -14.52 14.79 -3.01
C ILE A 402 -13.23 15.40 -3.57
N VAL A 403 -12.08 14.70 -3.51
CA VAL A 403 -10.79 15.29 -3.90
C VAL A 403 -10.76 15.69 -5.37
N VAL A 404 -11.10 14.74 -6.29
CA VAL A 404 -11.03 15.04 -7.73
C VAL A 404 -11.91 16.24 -8.11
N PRO A 405 -13.21 16.32 -7.76
CA PRO A 405 -13.99 17.51 -8.07
C PRO A 405 -13.46 18.79 -7.44
N LEU A 406 -13.01 18.75 -6.17
CA LEU A 406 -12.44 19.92 -5.51
C LEU A 406 -11.14 20.39 -6.15
N THR A 407 -10.31 19.47 -6.69
CA THR A 407 -9.08 19.81 -7.40
C THR A 407 -9.33 20.68 -8.64
N TYR A 408 -10.51 20.58 -9.26
CA TYR A 408 -10.91 21.46 -10.36
C TYR A 408 -11.77 22.64 -9.89
N LEU A 409 -12.71 22.43 -8.98
CA LEU A 409 -13.68 23.45 -8.55
C LEU A 409 -13.01 24.59 -7.77
N LEU A 410 -12.12 24.28 -6.82
CA LEU A 410 -11.48 25.32 -6.00
C LEU A 410 -10.55 26.22 -6.85
N PRO A 411 -9.67 25.70 -7.73
CA PRO A 411 -8.84 26.54 -8.57
C PRO A 411 -9.61 27.40 -9.59
N TYR A 412 -10.57 26.80 -10.30
CA TYR A 412 -11.23 27.47 -11.43
C TYR A 412 -12.51 28.20 -11.05
N ALA A 413 -13.42 27.55 -10.30
CA ALA A 413 -14.70 28.17 -9.99
C ALA A 413 -14.62 29.19 -8.86
N LEU A 414 -13.75 28.96 -7.85
CA LEU A 414 -13.53 29.87 -6.74
C LEU A 414 -12.29 30.76 -6.92
N GLY A 415 -11.60 30.68 -8.06
CA GLY A 415 -10.45 31.52 -8.39
C GLY A 415 -9.23 31.36 -7.47
N MET A 416 -9.13 30.24 -6.74
CA MET A 416 -8.04 30.03 -5.77
C MET A 416 -6.69 29.65 -6.41
N GLY A 417 -6.67 29.35 -7.72
CA GLY A 417 -5.46 28.95 -8.43
C GLY A 417 -4.77 27.75 -7.79
N THR A 418 -3.44 27.80 -7.69
CA THR A 418 -2.63 26.72 -7.10
C THR A 418 -3.02 26.38 -5.66
N ARG A 419 -3.40 27.38 -4.85
CA ARG A 419 -3.86 27.16 -3.47
C ARG A 419 -5.09 26.26 -3.39
N GLY A 420 -6.00 26.35 -4.38
CA GLY A 420 -7.18 25.51 -4.49
C GLY A 420 -6.83 24.03 -4.60
N VAL A 421 -5.78 23.66 -5.35
CA VAL A 421 -5.31 22.29 -5.49
C VAL A 421 -4.84 21.74 -4.15
N PHE A 422 -4.01 22.51 -3.42
CA PHE A 422 -3.52 22.09 -2.10
C PHE A 422 -4.62 22.08 -1.02
N MET A 423 -5.69 22.89 -1.16
CA MET A 423 -6.82 22.91 -0.25
C MET A 423 -7.78 21.74 -0.44
N ALA A 424 -7.79 21.08 -1.59
CA ALA A 424 -8.68 19.96 -1.89
C ALA A 424 -8.48 18.79 -0.91
N GLU A 425 -7.23 18.47 -0.54
CA GLU A 425 -6.92 17.37 0.39
C GLU A 425 -7.42 17.64 1.82
N PRO A 426 -7.10 18.77 2.50
CA PRO A 426 -7.60 19.04 3.84
C PRO A 426 -9.13 19.11 3.91
N VAL A 427 -9.81 19.70 2.94
CA VAL A 427 -11.27 19.71 2.89
C VAL A 427 -11.83 18.30 2.80
N SER A 428 -11.24 17.46 1.96
CA SER A 428 -11.64 16.07 1.82
C SER A 428 -11.37 15.23 3.09
N ASN A 429 -10.29 15.53 3.80
CA ASN A 429 -9.96 14.86 5.06
C ASN A 429 -11.02 15.17 6.13
N VAL A 430 -11.42 16.43 6.26
CA VAL A 430 -12.49 16.82 7.21
C VAL A 430 -13.80 16.12 6.85
N ILE A 431 -14.26 16.25 5.61
CA ILE A 431 -15.56 15.69 5.20
C ILE A 431 -15.52 14.16 5.15
N GLY A 432 -14.63 13.61 4.35
CA GLY A 432 -14.56 12.16 4.11
C GLY A 432 -14.09 11.39 5.34
N GLY A 433 -13.09 11.90 6.06
CA GLY A 433 -12.59 11.29 7.28
C GLY A 433 -13.63 11.25 8.38
N SER A 434 -14.28 12.38 8.66
CA SER A 434 -15.34 12.47 9.67
C SER A 434 -16.52 11.56 9.33
N LEU A 435 -17.00 11.57 8.07
CA LEU A 435 -18.11 10.71 7.63
C LEU A 435 -17.75 9.23 7.77
N CYS A 436 -16.55 8.83 7.38
CA CYS A 436 -16.08 7.43 7.50
C CYS A 436 -16.08 6.98 8.97
N PHE A 437 -15.50 7.79 9.85
CA PHE A 437 -15.38 7.48 11.27
C PHE A 437 -16.75 7.45 11.98
N LEU A 438 -17.59 8.47 11.76
CA LEU A 438 -18.93 8.52 12.34
C LEU A 438 -19.79 7.35 11.88
N THR A 439 -19.72 6.99 10.60
CA THR A 439 -20.41 5.81 10.08
C THR A 439 -19.88 4.53 10.71
N MET A 440 -18.57 4.43 10.93
CA MET A 440 -17.95 3.30 11.63
C MET A 440 -18.49 3.21 13.06
N LEU A 441 -18.53 4.31 13.79
CA LEU A 441 -19.10 4.34 15.14
C LEU A 441 -20.59 3.93 15.15
N ALA A 442 -21.38 4.46 14.21
CA ALA A 442 -22.81 4.19 14.12
C ALA A 442 -23.16 2.75 13.74
N ILE A 443 -22.30 2.05 13.00
CA ILE A 443 -22.56 0.68 12.56
C ILE A 443 -21.86 -0.33 13.47
N VAL A 444 -20.56 -0.13 13.75
CA VAL A 444 -19.74 -1.14 14.41
C VAL A 444 -19.97 -1.17 15.92
N ILE A 445 -20.07 -0.02 16.57
CA ILE A 445 -20.24 0.01 18.04
C ILE A 445 -21.56 -0.61 18.51
N PRO A 446 -22.74 -0.32 17.90
CA PRO A 446 -23.98 -0.99 18.24
C PRO A 446 -23.95 -2.49 18.00
N GLU A 447 -23.33 -2.95 16.90
CA GLU A 447 -23.16 -4.37 16.61
C GLU A 447 -22.34 -5.06 17.70
N LEU A 448 -21.20 -4.47 18.09
CA LEU A 448 -20.35 -4.99 19.17
C LEU A 448 -21.07 -4.98 20.52
N ASN A 449 -21.89 -3.96 20.80
CA ASN A 449 -22.72 -3.91 22.01
C ASN A 449 -23.79 -5.01 22.02
N HIS A 450 -24.39 -5.28 20.85
CA HIS A 450 -25.35 -6.37 20.72
C HIS A 450 -24.68 -7.74 20.94
N MET A 451 -23.49 -7.96 20.35
CA MET A 451 -22.70 -9.18 20.58
C MET A 451 -22.30 -9.37 22.06
N GLU A 452 -22.10 -8.26 22.80
CA GLU A 452 -21.76 -8.30 24.23
C GLU A 452 -22.94 -8.72 25.09
N LYS A 453 -24.18 -8.33 24.73
CA LYS A 453 -25.40 -8.70 25.44
C LYS A 453 -25.86 -10.15 25.20
N GLN A 454 -25.36 -10.78 24.11
CA GLN A 454 -25.69 -12.17 23.76
C GLN A 454 -24.80 -13.21 24.48
N LYS A 455 -23.78 -12.77 25.22
CA LYS A 455 -22.91 -13.56 26.06
C LYS A 455 -23.36 -13.49 27.51
#